data_b79499ea642221c1c4e679b452a8f2a4
#
_entry.id   b79499ea642221c1c4e679b452a8f2a4
#
_cell.length_a   1.000
_cell.length_b   1.000
_cell.length_c   1.000
_cell.angle_alpha   90.00
_cell.angle_beta   90.00
_cell.angle_gamma   90.00
#
_symmetry.space_group_name_H-M   'P 1'
#
loop_
_entity.id
_entity.type
_entity.pdbx_description
1 polymer ?
#
loop_
_entity_poly.entity_id
_entity_poly.type
_entity_poly.pdbx_seq_one_letter_code
_entity_poly.pdbx_strand_id
1 'polypeptide(L)'
;MEQTRIQALGDELYQAMLSREAVTPLTGRGEDITINDAYHISLRMLERRLADGASIIGKKIGVTSKAVQNMLNVHQPDFGYLTDDMVFNSGEVMPISDRLIAPRAEGEIAFILKKDLSGPGVTNADVLAATECVMPCFEIVDSRIQDWKITIQDTVADNASCGLFVLGDQAVSPRKVDLVTCGMVVEKNGSVLSAGAGAAALGSPVNCVTWLANTLGEFGITLKAGEVILSGSLVPLEPVKAGDYMRV
;
A
#
# COMPACT_ATOMS: atom_id res chain seq x y z
N MET A 1 16.46 -6.02 17.30
CA MET A 1 17.49 -5.00 16.90
C MET A 1 17.54 -3.88 17.95
N GLU A 2 18.69 -3.18 18.10
CA GLU A 2 18.76 -2.02 18.98
C GLU A 2 18.02 -0.80 18.43
N GLN A 3 17.38 -0.01 19.28
CA GLN A 3 16.55 1.14 18.90
C GLN A 3 17.31 2.18 18.07
N THR A 4 18.57 2.44 18.41
CA THR A 4 19.43 3.37 17.66
C THR A 4 19.64 2.92 16.21
N ARG A 5 19.75 1.61 16.00
CA ARG A 5 19.93 1.04 14.65
C ARG A 5 18.63 1.10 13.84
N ILE A 6 17.49 0.79 14.46
CA ILE A 6 16.15 0.96 13.86
C ILE A 6 15.97 2.40 13.38
N GLN A 7 16.29 3.38 14.24
CA GLN A 7 16.20 4.80 13.88
C GLN A 7 17.10 5.15 12.70
N ALA A 8 18.36 4.66 12.71
CA ALA A 8 19.31 4.94 11.64
C ALA A 8 18.83 4.38 10.29
N LEU A 9 18.26 3.16 10.26
CA LEU A 9 17.75 2.55 9.03
C LEU A 9 16.47 3.26 8.54
N GLY A 10 15.58 3.67 9.42
CA GLY A 10 14.40 4.45 9.05
C GLY A 10 14.76 5.84 8.52
N ASP A 11 15.74 6.50 9.13
CA ASP A 11 16.28 7.78 8.64
C ASP A 11 16.98 7.60 7.27
N GLU A 12 17.69 6.48 7.04
CA GLU A 12 18.31 6.15 5.75
C GLU A 12 17.26 6.02 4.64
N LEU A 13 16.18 5.24 4.87
CA LEU A 13 15.08 5.10 3.90
C LEU A 13 14.36 6.42 3.66
N TYR A 14 14.16 7.23 4.70
CA TYR A 14 13.58 8.56 4.55
C TYR A 14 14.47 9.46 3.68
N GLN A 15 15.79 9.45 3.86
CA GLN A 15 16.73 10.20 3.01
C GLN A 15 16.74 9.67 1.58
N ALA A 16 16.69 8.35 1.37
CA ALA A 16 16.59 7.74 0.05
C ALA A 16 15.33 8.23 -0.70
N MET A 17 14.19 8.34 0.01
CA MET A 17 12.97 8.91 -0.54
C MET A 17 13.17 10.36 -0.99
N LEU A 18 13.79 11.20 -0.17
CA LEU A 18 13.99 12.63 -0.48
C LEU A 18 15.02 12.85 -1.60
N SER A 19 16.12 12.13 -1.57
CA SER A 19 17.19 12.24 -2.58
C SER A 19 16.85 11.52 -3.89
N ARG A 20 15.91 10.57 -3.85
CA ARG A 20 15.59 9.64 -4.94
C ARG A 20 16.80 8.77 -5.32
N GLU A 21 17.62 8.44 -4.35
CA GLU A 21 18.76 7.55 -4.50
C GLU A 21 18.48 6.26 -3.71
N ALA A 22 18.32 5.15 -4.44
CA ALA A 22 18.03 3.87 -3.80
C ALA A 22 19.22 3.37 -2.98
N VAL A 23 18.90 2.76 -1.84
CA VAL A 23 19.89 2.11 -0.97
C VAL A 23 20.00 0.62 -1.29
N THR A 24 21.09 -0.01 -0.90
CA THR A 24 21.24 -1.46 -0.96
C THR A 24 20.21 -2.14 -0.02
N PRO A 25 19.78 -3.38 -0.28
CA PRO A 25 18.89 -4.10 0.61
C PRO A 25 19.32 -4.00 2.07
N LEU A 26 18.38 -3.77 2.98
CA LEU A 26 18.69 -3.70 4.42
C LEU A 26 19.06 -5.09 4.94
N THR A 27 18.32 -6.10 4.45
CA THR A 27 18.65 -7.50 4.72
C THR A 27 19.96 -7.88 4.02
N GLY A 28 20.74 -8.74 4.64
CA GLY A 28 22.04 -9.13 4.09
C GLY A 28 23.22 -8.20 4.40
N ARG A 29 23.01 -7.12 5.15
CA ARG A 29 24.08 -6.23 5.64
C ARG A 29 24.80 -6.76 6.89
N GLY A 30 24.57 -8.03 7.24
CA GLY A 30 25.18 -8.68 8.43
C GLY A 30 24.33 -8.57 9.69
N GLU A 31 23.13 -8.04 9.58
CA GLU A 31 22.15 -7.93 10.68
C GLU A 31 20.92 -8.77 10.36
N ASP A 32 20.38 -9.46 11.36
CA ASP A 32 19.13 -10.20 11.25
C ASP A 32 17.95 -9.26 11.58
N ILE A 33 17.23 -8.86 10.56
CA ILE A 33 16.07 -7.96 10.68
C ILE A 33 14.80 -8.81 10.78
N THR A 34 14.14 -8.77 11.95
CA THR A 34 12.83 -9.42 12.12
C THR A 34 11.72 -8.57 11.45
N ILE A 35 10.56 -9.18 11.21
CA ILE A 35 9.38 -8.42 10.70
C ILE A 35 8.99 -7.30 11.68
N ASN A 36 9.09 -7.54 12.99
CA ASN A 36 8.81 -6.52 13.99
C ASN A 36 9.81 -5.35 13.92
N ASP A 37 11.10 -5.63 13.73
CA ASP A 37 12.10 -4.58 13.50
C ASP A 37 11.78 -3.77 12.23
N ALA A 38 11.39 -4.46 11.15
CA ALA A 38 11.03 -3.82 9.89
C ALA A 38 9.84 -2.85 10.04
N TYR A 39 8.79 -3.21 10.79
CA TYR A 39 7.71 -2.28 11.10
C TYR A 39 8.18 -1.09 11.95
N HIS A 40 9.09 -1.28 12.89
CA HIS A 40 9.65 -0.16 13.65
C HIS A 40 10.52 0.76 12.78
N ILE A 41 11.26 0.23 11.80
CA ILE A 41 12.00 1.01 10.80
C ILE A 41 11.01 1.84 9.96
N SER A 42 9.93 1.22 9.47
CA SER A 42 8.85 1.89 8.73
C SER A 42 8.20 3.01 9.55
N LEU A 43 7.90 2.77 10.83
CA LEU A 43 7.35 3.78 11.73
C LEU A 43 8.31 4.96 11.91
N ARG A 44 9.62 4.71 11.96
CA ARG A 44 10.61 5.81 12.01
C ARG A 44 10.59 6.65 10.75
N MET A 45 10.49 6.04 9.57
CA MET A 45 10.32 6.76 8.31
C MET A 45 9.04 7.60 8.31
N LEU A 46 7.92 7.05 8.81
CA LEU A 46 6.66 7.77 8.98
C LEU A 46 6.80 8.96 9.94
N GLU A 47 7.44 8.78 11.11
CA GLU A 47 7.71 9.86 12.07
C GLU A 47 8.40 11.06 11.41
N ARG A 48 9.37 10.80 10.51
CA ARG A 48 10.06 11.87 9.78
C ARG A 48 9.11 12.63 8.87
N ARG A 49 8.26 11.91 8.11
CA ARG A 49 7.25 12.52 7.25
C ARG A 49 6.26 13.38 8.03
N LEU A 50 5.79 12.89 9.19
CA LEU A 50 4.88 13.63 10.06
C LEU A 50 5.55 14.87 10.64
N ALA A 51 6.85 14.80 10.98
CA ALA A 51 7.63 15.95 11.45
C ALA A 51 7.79 17.03 10.36
N ASP A 52 7.78 16.63 9.09
CA ASP A 52 7.82 17.56 7.94
C ASP A 52 6.43 18.11 7.57
N GLY A 53 5.38 17.75 8.33
CA GLY A 53 4.03 18.30 8.20
C GLY A 53 3.03 17.41 7.47
N ALA A 54 3.40 16.20 7.03
CA ALA A 54 2.46 15.25 6.48
C ALA A 54 1.45 14.77 7.52
N SER A 55 0.26 14.35 7.08
CA SER A 55 -0.80 13.79 7.94
C SER A 55 -1.21 12.42 7.44
N ILE A 56 -1.44 11.48 8.35
CA ILE A 56 -1.95 10.15 7.99
C ILE A 56 -3.40 10.29 7.53
N ILE A 57 -3.69 9.81 6.31
CA ILE A 57 -5.05 9.82 5.73
C ILE A 57 -5.57 8.41 5.44
N GLY A 58 -4.76 7.38 5.67
CA GLY A 58 -5.16 6.01 5.41
C GLY A 58 -4.04 4.99 5.54
N LYS A 59 -4.32 3.81 4.99
CA LYS A 59 -3.38 2.68 4.97
C LYS A 59 -3.55 1.86 3.69
N LYS A 60 -2.50 1.13 3.32
CA LYS A 60 -2.51 0.19 2.18
C LYS A 60 -2.18 -1.22 2.67
N ILE A 61 -2.64 -2.20 1.92
CA ILE A 61 -2.36 -3.61 2.18
C ILE A 61 -1.62 -4.17 0.97
N GLY A 62 -0.42 -4.68 1.20
CA GLY A 62 0.39 -5.32 0.17
C GLY A 62 0.44 -6.84 0.33
N VAL A 63 1.07 -7.51 -0.64
CA VAL A 63 1.30 -8.97 -0.61
C VAL A 63 -0.02 -9.77 -0.45
N THR A 64 -1.08 -9.31 -1.11
CA THR A 64 -2.41 -9.90 -0.99
C THR A 64 -2.65 -11.09 -1.91
N SER A 65 -1.86 -11.27 -2.97
CA SER A 65 -1.99 -12.40 -3.87
C SER A 65 -1.13 -13.59 -3.44
N LYS A 66 -1.64 -14.81 -3.64
CA LYS A 66 -0.88 -16.05 -3.36
C LYS A 66 0.42 -16.14 -4.17
N ALA A 67 0.43 -15.61 -5.39
CA ALA A 67 1.63 -15.59 -6.24
C ALA A 67 2.76 -14.78 -5.58
N VAL A 68 2.45 -13.58 -5.10
CA VAL A 68 3.42 -12.71 -4.42
C VAL A 68 3.82 -13.29 -3.06
N GLN A 69 2.86 -13.83 -2.28
CA GLN A 69 3.18 -14.52 -1.02
C GLN A 69 4.16 -15.67 -1.21
N ASN A 70 3.95 -16.50 -2.24
CA ASN A 70 4.84 -17.61 -2.56
C ASN A 70 6.23 -17.12 -3.03
N MET A 71 6.27 -16.05 -3.83
CA MET A 71 7.53 -15.44 -4.30
C MET A 71 8.39 -14.92 -3.13
N LEU A 72 7.75 -14.28 -2.15
CA LEU A 72 8.42 -13.73 -0.96
C LEU A 72 8.55 -14.75 0.19
N ASN A 73 8.07 -16.00 -0.01
CA ASN A 73 8.04 -17.06 1.00
C ASN A 73 7.35 -16.61 2.31
N VAL A 74 6.19 -15.97 2.18
CA VAL A 74 5.37 -15.52 3.31
C VAL A 74 3.95 -16.06 3.21
N HIS A 75 3.20 -15.99 4.32
CA HIS A 75 1.84 -16.55 4.40
C HIS A 75 0.78 -15.51 4.79
N GLN A 76 1.17 -14.25 4.91
CA GLN A 76 0.30 -13.15 5.28
C GLN A 76 0.64 -11.89 4.49
N PRO A 77 -0.31 -10.94 4.37
CA PRO A 77 -0.06 -9.62 3.82
C PRO A 77 0.89 -8.78 4.66
N ASP A 78 1.30 -7.64 4.11
CA ASP A 78 1.91 -6.53 4.81
C ASP A 78 1.01 -5.28 4.73
N PHE A 79 1.42 -4.21 5.42
CA PHE A 79 0.71 -2.93 5.36
C PHE A 79 1.67 -1.75 5.42
N GLY A 80 1.21 -0.62 4.87
CA GLY A 80 1.90 0.67 4.92
C GLY A 80 0.93 1.80 5.23
N TYR A 81 1.46 2.98 5.55
CA TYR A 81 0.70 4.18 5.85
C TYR A 81 0.61 5.10 4.63
N LEU A 82 -0.56 5.68 4.43
CA LEU A 82 -0.83 6.68 3.41
C LEU A 82 -0.86 8.06 4.07
N THR A 83 -0.14 9.02 3.46
CA THR A 83 -0.13 10.41 3.90
C THR A 83 -0.76 11.33 2.86
N ASP A 84 -1.21 12.50 3.29
CA ASP A 84 -1.96 13.46 2.47
C ASP A 84 -1.19 14.00 1.26
N ASP A 85 0.14 13.99 1.31
CA ASP A 85 0.99 14.35 0.17
C ASP A 85 1.14 13.24 -0.89
N MET A 86 0.59 12.03 -0.65
CA MET A 86 0.63 10.91 -1.58
C MET A 86 -0.58 10.86 -2.53
N VAL A 87 -1.70 11.50 -2.18
CA VAL A 87 -2.97 11.36 -2.90
C VAL A 87 -3.08 12.28 -4.10
N PHE A 88 -3.60 11.74 -5.20
CA PHE A 88 -3.96 12.46 -6.42
C PHE A 88 -5.39 12.12 -6.82
N ASN A 89 -6.03 13.00 -7.58
CA ASN A 89 -7.33 12.76 -8.18
C ASN A 89 -7.19 12.25 -9.61
N SER A 90 -8.23 11.59 -10.10
CA SER A 90 -8.32 11.19 -11.49
C SER A 90 -8.11 12.39 -12.43
N GLY A 91 -7.31 12.20 -13.46
CA GLY A 91 -6.96 13.24 -14.44
C GLY A 91 -5.80 14.17 -14.02
N GLU A 92 -5.29 14.09 -12.81
CA GLU A 92 -4.12 14.85 -12.40
C GLU A 92 -2.82 14.25 -12.95
N VAL A 93 -1.84 15.13 -13.19
CA VAL A 93 -0.49 14.71 -13.60
C VAL A 93 0.34 14.42 -12.36
N MET A 94 0.78 13.18 -12.23
CA MET A 94 1.64 12.77 -11.12
C MET A 94 3.12 13.07 -11.44
N PRO A 95 3.85 13.73 -10.54
CA PRO A 95 5.26 14.08 -10.75
C PRO A 95 6.20 12.88 -10.48
N ILE A 96 6.04 11.81 -11.25
CA ILE A 96 6.75 10.52 -11.07
C ILE A 96 8.26 10.73 -11.04
N SER A 97 8.82 11.43 -12.03
CA SER A 97 10.28 11.66 -12.13
C SER A 97 10.86 12.51 -10.99
N ASP A 98 10.02 13.33 -10.35
CA ASP A 98 10.46 14.25 -9.32
C ASP A 98 10.28 13.67 -7.91
N ARG A 99 9.52 12.58 -7.77
CA ARG A 99 9.14 12.03 -6.47
C ARG A 99 9.51 10.57 -6.25
N LEU A 100 9.66 9.78 -7.33
CA LEU A 100 9.81 8.33 -7.24
C LEU A 100 11.12 7.85 -7.87
N ILE A 101 11.58 6.67 -7.44
CA ILE A 101 12.85 6.05 -7.87
C ILE A 101 12.61 5.02 -8.97
N ALA A 102 11.74 4.04 -8.70
CA ALA A 102 11.48 2.89 -9.57
C ALA A 102 9.98 2.53 -9.58
N PRO A 103 9.09 3.45 -9.99
CA PRO A 103 7.65 3.33 -9.80
C PRO A 103 7.03 2.19 -10.61
N ARG A 104 6.04 1.54 -9.99
CA ARG A 104 5.17 0.55 -10.62
C ARG A 104 3.72 0.82 -10.21
N ALA A 105 2.77 0.54 -11.12
CA ALA A 105 1.35 0.74 -10.87
C ALA A 105 0.65 -0.57 -10.52
N GLU A 106 -0.26 -0.49 -9.57
CA GLU A 106 -1.20 -1.53 -9.17
C GLU A 106 -2.63 -1.02 -9.29
N GLY A 107 -3.51 -1.78 -9.96
CA GLY A 107 -4.94 -1.48 -9.98
C GLY A 107 -5.61 -2.12 -8.77
N GLU A 108 -6.30 -1.30 -7.98
CA GLU A 108 -6.88 -1.69 -6.71
C GLU A 108 -8.30 -1.16 -6.49
N ILE A 109 -8.91 -1.57 -5.39
CA ILE A 109 -10.14 -1.00 -4.86
C ILE A 109 -9.81 -0.27 -3.56
N ALA A 110 -10.07 1.04 -3.52
CA ALA A 110 -10.01 1.85 -2.31
C ALA A 110 -11.32 1.78 -1.54
N PHE A 111 -11.25 1.63 -0.22
CA PHE A 111 -12.37 1.74 0.70
C PHE A 111 -12.29 3.07 1.43
N ILE A 112 -13.38 3.83 1.44
CA ILE A 112 -13.51 5.05 2.25
C ILE A 112 -14.36 4.72 3.47
N LEU A 113 -13.78 4.86 4.65
CA LEU A 113 -14.47 4.51 5.89
C LEU A 113 -15.37 5.65 6.39
N LYS A 114 -16.57 5.33 6.87
CA LYS A 114 -17.48 6.25 7.57
C LYS A 114 -17.58 6.01 9.07
N LYS A 115 -17.00 4.91 9.55
CA LYS A 115 -16.94 4.55 10.96
C LYS A 115 -15.59 3.94 11.29
N ASP A 116 -15.17 4.11 12.52
CA ASP A 116 -13.99 3.45 13.06
C ASP A 116 -14.14 1.92 13.02
N LEU A 117 -13.04 1.22 12.72
CA LEU A 117 -12.90 -0.22 12.83
C LEU A 117 -11.77 -0.53 13.79
N SER A 118 -12.10 -1.12 14.92
CA SER A 118 -11.15 -1.50 15.98
C SER A 118 -11.15 -3.01 16.18
N GLY A 119 -10.08 -3.67 15.75
CA GLY A 119 -9.84 -5.08 16.02
C GLY A 119 -9.25 -5.32 17.44
N PRO A 120 -8.98 -6.58 17.81
CA PRO A 120 -9.32 -7.79 17.06
C PRO A 120 -10.81 -8.15 17.10
N GLY A 121 -11.27 -9.02 16.17
CA GLY A 121 -12.63 -9.50 16.12
C GLY A 121 -13.52 -8.80 15.08
N VAL A 122 -12.95 -7.90 14.26
CA VAL A 122 -13.64 -7.30 13.10
C VAL A 122 -13.99 -8.39 12.07
N THR A 123 -15.21 -8.36 11.59
CA THR A 123 -15.73 -9.27 10.55
C THR A 123 -15.90 -8.53 9.22
N ASN A 124 -16.09 -9.28 8.12
CA ASN A 124 -16.42 -8.71 6.82
C ASN A 124 -17.72 -7.89 6.86
N ALA A 125 -18.68 -8.28 7.70
CA ALA A 125 -19.92 -7.53 7.88
C ALA A 125 -19.67 -6.16 8.54
N ASP A 126 -18.75 -6.09 9.49
CA ASP A 126 -18.35 -4.84 10.13
C ASP A 126 -17.65 -3.91 9.14
N VAL A 127 -16.74 -4.45 8.31
CA VAL A 127 -16.08 -3.69 7.25
C VAL A 127 -17.10 -3.10 6.28
N LEU A 128 -18.03 -3.92 5.77
CA LEU A 128 -19.09 -3.45 4.86
C LEU A 128 -20.02 -2.41 5.51
N ALA A 129 -20.28 -2.53 6.81
CA ALA A 129 -21.10 -1.56 7.55
C ALA A 129 -20.34 -0.25 7.84
N ALA A 130 -19.03 -0.32 8.00
CA ALA A 130 -18.15 0.84 8.25
C ALA A 130 -17.71 1.58 6.98
N THR A 131 -17.87 0.97 5.80
CA THR A 131 -17.48 1.57 4.51
C THR A 131 -18.58 2.48 3.98
N GLU A 132 -18.23 3.71 3.63
CA GLU A 132 -19.13 4.64 2.93
C GLU A 132 -19.26 4.26 1.46
N CYS A 133 -18.12 4.17 0.78
CA CYS A 133 -18.04 3.80 -0.63
C CYS A 133 -16.73 3.06 -0.93
N VAL A 134 -16.72 2.39 -2.08
CA VAL A 134 -15.52 1.86 -2.71
C VAL A 134 -15.30 2.58 -4.04
N MET A 135 -14.03 2.72 -4.43
CA MET A 135 -13.61 3.42 -5.65
C MET A 135 -12.52 2.62 -6.35
N PRO A 136 -12.47 2.60 -7.70
CA PRO A 136 -11.27 2.14 -8.39
C PRO A 136 -10.12 3.08 -8.06
N CYS A 137 -8.91 2.56 -7.94
CA CYS A 137 -7.73 3.37 -7.69
C CYS A 137 -6.48 2.76 -8.32
N PHE A 138 -5.45 3.58 -8.47
CA PHE A 138 -4.09 3.10 -8.65
C PHE A 138 -3.30 3.35 -7.39
N GLU A 139 -2.58 2.33 -6.89
CA GLU A 139 -1.40 2.55 -6.09
C GLU A 139 -0.19 2.61 -7.01
N ILE A 140 0.68 3.60 -6.82
CA ILE A 140 1.98 3.69 -7.46
C ILE A 140 3.00 3.34 -6.40
N VAL A 141 3.35 2.08 -6.34
CA VAL A 141 4.39 1.60 -5.44
C VAL A 141 5.76 2.06 -5.94
N ASP A 142 6.66 2.30 -4.99
CA ASP A 142 8.02 2.70 -5.27
C ASP A 142 8.95 2.05 -4.25
N SER A 143 10.11 1.59 -4.68
CA SER A 143 11.10 1.00 -3.78
C SER A 143 12.27 1.93 -3.57
N ARG A 144 12.55 2.24 -2.29
CA ARG A 144 13.80 2.89 -1.88
C ARG A 144 14.96 1.90 -1.82
N ILE A 145 14.67 0.61 -2.12
CA ILE A 145 15.67 -0.45 -2.22
C ILE A 145 16.06 -0.69 -3.67
N GLN A 146 17.35 -0.76 -3.93
CA GLN A 146 17.93 -0.86 -5.26
C GLN A 146 17.40 -2.07 -6.05
N ASP A 147 16.98 -1.82 -7.31
CA ASP A 147 16.57 -2.82 -8.30
C ASP A 147 15.40 -3.71 -7.85
N TRP A 148 14.59 -3.27 -6.88
CA TRP A 148 13.55 -4.12 -6.27
C TRP A 148 14.08 -5.45 -5.70
N LYS A 149 15.34 -5.48 -5.26
CA LYS A 149 15.94 -6.65 -4.60
C LYS A 149 15.50 -6.73 -3.15
N ILE A 150 14.22 -6.99 -2.94
CA ILE A 150 13.57 -6.95 -1.63
C ILE A 150 13.27 -8.34 -1.09
N THR A 151 13.41 -8.50 0.22
CA THR A 151 12.73 -9.52 1.02
C THR A 151 11.47 -8.90 1.63
N ILE A 152 10.67 -9.69 2.35
CA ILE A 152 9.51 -9.15 3.07
C ILE A 152 9.93 -8.13 4.12
N GLN A 153 11.06 -8.29 4.78
CA GLN A 153 11.56 -7.33 5.76
C GLN A 153 11.95 -6.00 5.10
N ASP A 154 12.55 -6.06 3.92
CA ASP A 154 12.93 -4.86 3.17
C ASP A 154 11.69 -4.04 2.77
N THR A 155 10.67 -4.69 2.19
CA THR A 155 9.45 -3.98 1.76
C THR A 155 8.66 -3.43 2.96
N VAL A 156 8.51 -4.19 4.04
CA VAL A 156 7.86 -3.72 5.26
C VAL A 156 8.59 -2.51 5.85
N ALA A 157 9.93 -2.55 5.96
CA ALA A 157 10.74 -1.45 6.45
C ALA A 157 10.57 -0.18 5.59
N ASP A 158 10.36 -0.38 4.29
CA ASP A 158 10.16 0.65 3.28
C ASP A 158 8.67 1.05 3.10
N ASN A 159 7.90 1.07 4.21
CA ASN A 159 6.47 1.39 4.24
C ASN A 159 5.64 0.54 3.26
N ALA A 160 5.90 -0.77 3.20
CA ALA A 160 5.32 -1.70 2.24
C ALA A 160 5.46 -1.21 0.79
N SER A 161 6.59 -0.59 0.48
CA SER A 161 6.93 0.02 -0.82
C SER A 161 5.91 1.05 -1.33
N CYS A 162 5.15 1.70 -0.44
CA CYS A 162 4.18 2.71 -0.81
C CYS A 162 4.87 3.96 -1.40
N GLY A 163 4.34 4.48 -2.51
CA GLY A 163 4.81 5.71 -3.15
C GLY A 163 3.70 6.76 -3.21
N LEU A 164 2.85 6.70 -4.23
CA LEU A 164 1.72 7.61 -4.46
C LEU A 164 0.45 6.81 -4.73
N PHE A 165 -0.71 7.47 -4.75
CA PHE A 165 -1.95 6.82 -5.19
C PHE A 165 -2.93 7.80 -5.83
N VAL A 166 -3.82 7.27 -6.68
CA VAL A 166 -4.87 8.03 -7.38
C VAL A 166 -6.20 7.41 -7.05
N LEU A 167 -7.14 8.23 -6.60
CA LEU A 167 -8.53 7.83 -6.44
C LEU A 167 -9.32 8.12 -7.72
N GLY A 168 -10.11 7.16 -8.18
CA GLY A 168 -11.03 7.34 -9.30
C GLY A 168 -12.25 8.19 -8.90
N ASP A 169 -13.02 8.64 -9.91
CA ASP A 169 -14.14 9.58 -9.71
C ASP A 169 -15.45 8.88 -9.34
N GLN A 170 -15.52 7.54 -9.48
CA GLN A 170 -16.76 6.80 -9.27
C GLN A 170 -16.81 6.14 -7.89
N ALA A 171 -17.52 6.78 -6.98
CA ALA A 171 -17.81 6.22 -5.66
C ALA A 171 -19.05 5.30 -5.74
N VAL A 172 -18.90 4.04 -5.36
CA VAL A 172 -19.96 3.03 -5.38
C VAL A 172 -20.18 2.49 -3.97
N SER A 173 -21.45 2.35 -3.56
CA SER A 173 -21.75 1.67 -2.30
C SER A 173 -21.26 0.21 -2.37
N PRO A 174 -20.55 -0.30 -1.35
CA PRO A 174 -20.06 -1.68 -1.35
C PRO A 174 -21.17 -2.74 -1.38
N ARG A 175 -22.43 -2.31 -1.16
CA ARG A 175 -23.62 -3.17 -1.26
C ARG A 175 -24.18 -3.30 -2.68
N LYS A 176 -23.68 -2.49 -3.63
CA LYS A 176 -24.14 -2.46 -5.03
C LYS A 176 -23.19 -3.15 -6.00
N VAL A 177 -22.07 -3.66 -5.51
CA VAL A 177 -21.06 -4.34 -6.31
C VAL A 177 -20.65 -5.64 -5.62
N ASP A 178 -20.53 -6.71 -6.39
CA ASP A 178 -19.91 -7.94 -5.90
C ASP A 178 -18.37 -7.76 -5.95
N LEU A 179 -17.79 -7.47 -4.79
CA LEU A 179 -16.35 -7.20 -4.66
C LEU A 179 -15.49 -8.44 -4.88
N VAL A 180 -16.04 -9.64 -4.93
CA VAL A 180 -15.31 -10.88 -5.26
C VAL A 180 -15.17 -11.04 -6.76
N THR A 181 -16.26 -10.82 -7.50
CA THR A 181 -16.33 -11.09 -8.94
C THR A 181 -16.24 -9.85 -9.82
N CYS A 182 -16.19 -8.64 -9.23
CA CYS A 182 -15.98 -7.43 -10.02
C CYS A 182 -14.69 -7.53 -10.85
N GLY A 183 -14.82 -7.29 -12.14
CA GLY A 183 -13.69 -7.26 -13.06
C GLY A 183 -12.97 -5.92 -13.02
N MET A 184 -11.66 -5.97 -13.25
CA MET A 184 -10.81 -4.80 -13.42
C MET A 184 -10.03 -4.95 -14.72
N VAL A 185 -9.92 -3.87 -15.50
CA VAL A 185 -9.08 -3.79 -16.68
C VAL A 185 -8.16 -2.60 -16.53
N VAL A 186 -6.86 -2.81 -16.71
CA VAL A 186 -5.85 -1.74 -16.72
C VAL A 186 -5.38 -1.53 -18.14
N GLU A 187 -5.41 -0.27 -18.56
CA GLU A 187 -4.90 0.19 -19.85
C GLU A 187 -3.68 1.08 -19.66
N LYS A 188 -2.72 0.97 -20.55
CA LYS A 188 -1.54 1.83 -20.62
C LYS A 188 -1.37 2.35 -22.04
N ASN A 189 -1.33 3.67 -22.21
CA ASN A 189 -1.13 4.33 -23.51
C ASN A 189 -2.13 3.88 -24.58
N GLY A 190 -3.39 3.64 -24.18
CA GLY A 190 -4.48 3.24 -25.05
C GLY A 190 -4.54 1.75 -25.40
N SER A 191 -3.71 0.93 -24.77
CA SER A 191 -3.74 -0.53 -24.94
C SER A 191 -4.04 -1.23 -23.62
N VAL A 192 -4.84 -2.29 -23.66
CA VAL A 192 -5.09 -3.15 -22.49
C VAL A 192 -3.78 -3.82 -22.09
N LEU A 193 -3.39 -3.60 -20.84
CA LEU A 193 -2.17 -4.13 -20.24
C LEU A 193 -2.43 -5.38 -19.41
N SER A 194 -3.44 -5.34 -18.58
CA SER A 194 -3.79 -6.45 -17.69
C SER A 194 -5.27 -6.43 -17.34
N ALA A 195 -5.77 -7.55 -16.87
CA ALA A 195 -7.11 -7.68 -16.32
C ALA A 195 -7.10 -8.63 -15.11
N GLY A 196 -8.01 -8.39 -14.17
CA GLY A 196 -8.14 -9.21 -12.96
C GLY A 196 -9.53 -9.11 -12.35
N ALA A 197 -9.69 -9.69 -11.19
CA ALA A 197 -10.93 -9.65 -10.44
C ALA A 197 -10.68 -9.48 -8.94
N GLY A 198 -11.68 -9.01 -8.21
CA GLY A 198 -11.57 -8.78 -6.76
C GLY A 198 -11.08 -9.98 -5.97
N ALA A 199 -11.40 -11.19 -6.41
CA ALA A 199 -10.92 -12.43 -5.78
C ALA A 199 -9.38 -12.57 -5.74
N ALA A 200 -8.62 -11.81 -6.56
CA ALA A 200 -7.16 -11.84 -6.53
C ALA A 200 -6.58 -11.30 -5.20
N ALA A 201 -7.29 -10.38 -4.55
CA ALA A 201 -6.89 -9.81 -3.26
C ALA A 201 -7.48 -10.66 -2.11
N LEU A 202 -6.73 -11.61 -1.57
CA LEU A 202 -7.13 -12.53 -0.47
C LEU A 202 -8.51 -13.19 -0.64
N GLY A 203 -8.93 -13.46 -1.87
CA GLY A 203 -10.26 -13.98 -2.19
C GLY A 203 -11.37 -12.92 -2.20
N SER A 204 -11.15 -11.78 -1.58
CA SER A 204 -12.02 -10.59 -1.63
C SER A 204 -11.30 -9.35 -1.07
N PRO A 205 -11.42 -8.17 -1.66
CA PRO A 205 -10.92 -6.92 -1.08
C PRO A 205 -11.41 -6.66 0.35
N VAL A 206 -12.62 -7.10 0.70
CA VAL A 206 -13.16 -7.01 2.07
C VAL A 206 -12.32 -7.81 3.06
N ASN A 207 -11.84 -9.00 2.66
CA ASN A 207 -10.97 -9.82 3.51
C ASN A 207 -9.67 -9.09 3.84
N CYS A 208 -9.12 -8.32 2.90
CA CYS A 208 -7.92 -7.52 3.11
C CYS A 208 -8.13 -6.46 4.20
N VAL A 209 -9.22 -5.70 4.12
CA VAL A 209 -9.55 -4.68 5.12
C VAL A 209 -9.85 -5.32 6.49
N THR A 210 -10.54 -6.46 6.51
CA THR A 210 -10.80 -7.25 7.73
C THR A 210 -9.49 -7.69 8.38
N TRP A 211 -8.56 -8.23 7.56
CA TRP A 211 -7.24 -8.64 8.02
C TRP A 211 -6.47 -7.44 8.61
N LEU A 212 -6.45 -6.30 7.92
CA LEU A 212 -5.74 -5.11 8.38
C LEU A 212 -6.30 -4.61 9.71
N ALA A 213 -7.63 -4.48 9.83
CA ALA A 213 -8.29 -4.02 11.05
C ALA A 213 -7.96 -4.91 12.26
N ASN A 214 -7.94 -6.22 12.07
CA ASN A 214 -7.61 -7.17 13.12
C ASN A 214 -6.12 -7.14 13.46
N THR A 215 -5.24 -7.11 12.47
CA THR A 215 -3.78 -7.04 12.68
C THR A 215 -3.37 -5.77 13.42
N LEU A 216 -3.87 -4.61 13.00
CA LEU A 216 -3.59 -3.34 13.68
C LEU A 216 -4.24 -3.26 15.07
N GLY A 217 -5.40 -3.90 15.23
CA GLY A 217 -6.10 -3.99 16.51
C GLY A 217 -5.28 -4.70 17.60
N GLU A 218 -4.43 -5.66 17.25
CA GLU A 218 -3.49 -6.31 18.19
C GLU A 218 -2.48 -5.31 18.78
N PHE A 219 -2.22 -4.21 18.08
CA PHE A 219 -1.35 -3.12 18.52
C PHE A 219 -2.14 -1.90 19.04
N GLY A 220 -3.46 -2.03 19.24
CA GLY A 220 -4.32 -0.94 19.70
C GLY A 220 -4.53 0.18 18.67
N ILE A 221 -4.22 -0.07 17.39
CA ILE A 221 -4.38 0.88 16.29
C ILE A 221 -5.74 0.66 15.63
N THR A 222 -6.55 1.72 15.58
CA THR A 222 -7.87 1.75 14.98
C THR A 222 -7.81 2.34 13.58
N LEU A 223 -8.48 1.73 12.59
CA LEU A 223 -8.78 2.37 11.32
C LEU A 223 -9.88 3.41 11.56
N LYS A 224 -9.64 4.65 11.19
CA LYS A 224 -10.53 5.79 11.53
C LYS A 224 -11.55 6.09 10.44
N ALA A 225 -12.69 6.60 10.86
CA ALA A 225 -13.64 7.21 9.92
C ALA A 225 -12.96 8.31 9.11
N GLY A 226 -13.21 8.32 7.79
CA GLY A 226 -12.55 9.21 6.83
C GLY A 226 -11.26 8.67 6.24
N GLU A 227 -10.65 7.62 6.80
CA GLU A 227 -9.45 7.01 6.21
C GLU A 227 -9.76 6.29 4.90
N VAL A 228 -8.77 6.33 4.01
CA VAL A 228 -8.69 5.57 2.76
C VAL A 228 -7.94 4.27 3.02
N ILE A 229 -8.51 3.13 2.63
CA ILE A 229 -7.82 1.85 2.72
C ILE A 229 -7.67 1.27 1.31
N LEU A 230 -6.42 1.13 0.82
CA LEU A 230 -6.12 0.45 -0.43
C LEU A 230 -6.04 -1.05 -0.14
N SER A 231 -6.82 -1.85 -0.88
CA SER A 231 -7.11 -3.24 -0.49
C SER A 231 -6.16 -4.29 -1.05
N GLY A 232 -5.14 -3.88 -1.80
CA GLY A 232 -4.24 -4.78 -2.52
C GLY A 232 -4.65 -5.01 -3.96
N SER A 233 -3.66 -5.30 -4.79
CA SER A 233 -3.80 -5.34 -6.24
C SER A 233 -4.69 -6.48 -6.74
N LEU A 234 -5.54 -6.15 -7.73
CA LEU A 234 -6.35 -7.10 -8.49
C LEU A 234 -5.65 -7.57 -9.77
N VAL A 235 -4.57 -6.92 -10.14
CA VAL A 235 -3.82 -7.13 -11.39
C VAL A 235 -2.32 -7.23 -11.13
N PRO A 236 -1.51 -7.75 -12.07
CA PRO A 236 -0.06 -7.72 -11.94
C PRO A 236 0.50 -6.30 -11.81
N LEU A 237 1.61 -6.19 -11.10
CA LEU A 237 2.39 -4.98 -10.90
C LEU A 237 3.10 -4.55 -12.19
N GLU A 238 2.89 -3.31 -12.66
CA GLU A 238 3.35 -2.86 -13.98
C GLU A 238 4.27 -1.63 -13.88
N PRO A 239 5.49 -1.67 -14.46
CA PRO A 239 6.38 -0.51 -14.48
C PRO A 239 5.72 0.69 -15.16
N VAL A 240 5.92 1.88 -14.57
CA VAL A 240 5.44 3.15 -15.13
C VAL A 240 6.56 4.18 -15.20
N LYS A 241 6.46 5.11 -16.14
CA LYS A 241 7.42 6.19 -16.34
C LYS A 241 6.71 7.49 -16.71
N ALA A 242 7.41 8.60 -16.58
CA ALA A 242 6.90 9.90 -17.04
C ALA A 242 6.45 9.86 -18.51
N GLY A 243 5.28 10.43 -18.77
CA GLY A 243 4.64 10.41 -20.08
C GLY A 243 3.72 9.23 -20.32
N ASP A 244 3.66 8.23 -19.44
CA ASP A 244 2.67 7.17 -19.53
C ASP A 244 1.28 7.69 -19.13
N TYR A 245 0.26 7.26 -19.85
CA TYR A 245 -1.15 7.44 -19.53
C TYR A 245 -1.74 6.12 -19.07
N MET A 246 -2.27 6.08 -17.86
CA MET A 246 -2.87 4.88 -17.26
C MET A 246 -4.37 5.08 -17.04
N ARG A 247 -5.13 4.00 -17.22
CA ARG A 247 -6.57 3.94 -16.95
C ARG A 247 -6.94 2.62 -16.27
N VAL A 248 -7.81 2.69 -15.31
CA VAL A 248 -8.43 1.53 -14.66
C VAL A 248 -9.94 1.68 -14.66
#